data_47adcb3f9aa154eb986b076c4600377f
#
_entry.id   47adcb3f9aa154eb986b076c4600377f
#
_cell.length_a   1.000
_cell.length_b   1.000
_cell.length_c   1.000
_cell.angle_alpha   90.00
_cell.angle_beta   90.00
_cell.angle_gamma   90.00
#
_symmetry.space_group_name_H-M   'P 1'
#
loop_
_entity.id
_entity.type
_entity.pdbx_description
1 polymer ?
#
loop_
_entity_poly.entity_id
_entity_poly.type
_entity_poly.pdbx_seq_one_letter_code
_entity_poly.pdbx_strand_id
1 'polypeptide(L)'
;MQYDFDEVIERRGTGALKYEALLPRWGRDDLIPLWVADMDFRTPPFIMEAIRRRCEHEILGYTVKPSAFFEAIRDWVDRRHGWKVNASEIGFAPGIVPGISSAIQCFTEPGDKIMIQPPVYHPFAMIIRENGREIVNNPLILENGRYRMDFNHMQEAVHGCRMFILCNPHNPGGRVWSPEELRRVAEICTANGTLVVSDEIHADLTLPGRRHTVFATVSEQARMNSVTYMAPSKAFNMPGVVAAYCVVSDAALRERADQTARGGAARYAEKAWCMLPGRSPMTCTRQRRSWLAGAPPKSVSPIL
;
A
#
# COMPACT_ATOMS: atom_id res chain seq x y z
N MET A 1 -25.17 11.17 -15.92
CA MET A 1 -24.19 10.58 -16.83
C MET A 1 -24.41 9.08 -16.81
N GLN A 2 -24.70 8.46 -17.94
CA GLN A 2 -24.92 7.01 -18.03
C GLN A 2 -23.60 6.35 -18.37
N TYR A 3 -23.20 5.32 -17.61
CA TYR A 3 -22.02 4.51 -17.87
C TYR A 3 -22.44 3.27 -18.64
N ASP A 4 -21.67 2.90 -19.66
CA ASP A 4 -21.82 1.65 -20.39
C ASP A 4 -20.87 0.62 -19.80
N PHE A 5 -21.39 -0.37 -19.09
CA PHE A 5 -20.61 -1.46 -18.51
C PHE A 5 -20.56 -2.71 -19.40
N ASP A 6 -21.27 -2.70 -20.54
CA ASP A 6 -21.27 -3.78 -21.51
C ASP A 6 -20.31 -3.52 -22.67
N GLU A 7 -19.71 -2.32 -22.73
CA GLU A 7 -18.72 -1.97 -23.74
C GLU A 7 -17.47 -2.86 -23.61
N VAL A 8 -17.14 -3.60 -24.67
CA VAL A 8 -15.91 -4.39 -24.74
C VAL A 8 -14.77 -3.50 -25.21
N ILE A 9 -13.80 -3.29 -24.32
CA ILE A 9 -12.63 -2.43 -24.58
C ILE A 9 -11.41 -3.30 -24.82
N GLU A 10 -10.83 -3.23 -26.03
CA GLU A 10 -9.56 -3.92 -26.31
C GLU A 10 -8.42 -3.27 -25.53
N ARG A 11 -7.70 -4.10 -24.78
CA ARG A 11 -6.58 -3.66 -23.93
C ARG A 11 -5.25 -4.30 -24.28
N ARG A 12 -5.20 -5.22 -25.26
CA ARG A 12 -3.95 -5.76 -25.79
C ARG A 12 -3.21 -4.68 -26.57
N GLY A 13 -1.88 -4.66 -26.47
CA GLY A 13 -1.05 -3.63 -27.10
C GLY A 13 -1.08 -2.27 -26.39
N THR A 14 -1.72 -2.17 -25.21
CA THR A 14 -1.79 -0.92 -24.44
C THR A 14 -0.81 -0.87 -23.25
N GLY A 15 0.02 -1.90 -23.09
CA GLY A 15 0.88 -2.07 -21.90
C GLY A 15 0.11 -2.53 -20.65
N ALA A 16 -1.14 -2.98 -20.80
CA ALA A 16 -1.95 -3.46 -19.68
C ALA A 16 -1.39 -4.80 -19.14
N LEU A 17 -0.79 -4.77 -17.95
CA LEU A 17 -0.18 -5.94 -17.31
C LEU A 17 -1.10 -7.17 -17.31
N LYS A 18 -2.39 -6.95 -17.11
CA LYS A 18 -3.44 -7.97 -17.08
C LYS A 18 -3.46 -8.84 -18.34
N TYR A 19 -3.16 -8.27 -19.50
CA TYR A 19 -3.16 -8.92 -20.80
C TYR A 19 -1.74 -9.23 -21.30
N GLU A 20 -0.81 -8.29 -21.22
CA GLU A 20 0.54 -8.44 -21.77
C GLU A 20 1.37 -9.53 -21.05
N ALA A 21 1.05 -9.79 -19.78
CA ALA A 21 1.75 -10.83 -19.04
C ALA A 21 1.18 -12.25 -19.23
N LEU A 22 0.13 -12.46 -20.02
CA LEU A 22 -0.47 -13.76 -20.22
C LEU A 22 0.53 -14.74 -20.89
N LEU A 23 1.06 -14.37 -22.05
CA LEU A 23 2.00 -15.20 -22.78
C LEU A 23 3.29 -15.49 -22.00
N PRO A 24 3.97 -14.49 -21.39
CA PRO A 24 5.18 -14.77 -20.61
C PRO A 24 4.95 -15.63 -19.37
N ARG A 25 3.77 -15.56 -18.74
CA ARG A 25 3.49 -16.30 -17.50
C ARG A 25 2.91 -17.67 -17.71
N TRP A 26 2.03 -17.83 -18.72
CA TRP A 26 1.26 -19.07 -18.92
C TRP A 26 1.44 -19.71 -20.30
N GLY A 27 2.28 -19.12 -21.17
CA GLY A 27 2.54 -19.64 -22.51
C GLY A 27 1.35 -19.51 -23.47
N ARG A 28 0.32 -18.74 -23.09
CA ARG A 28 -0.92 -18.53 -23.86
C ARG A 28 -1.38 -17.09 -23.70
N ASP A 29 -1.87 -16.49 -24.76
CA ASP A 29 -2.40 -15.11 -24.81
C ASP A 29 -3.94 -15.05 -25.02
N ASP A 30 -4.57 -16.21 -25.27
CA ASP A 30 -6.01 -16.37 -25.49
C ASP A 30 -6.82 -16.61 -24.21
N LEU A 31 -6.17 -16.51 -23.03
CA LEU A 31 -6.84 -16.68 -21.74
C LEU A 31 -7.71 -15.48 -21.38
N ILE A 32 -8.81 -15.75 -20.66
CA ILE A 32 -9.61 -14.69 -20.00
C ILE A 32 -8.92 -14.31 -18.69
N PRO A 33 -8.34 -13.10 -18.57
CA PRO A 33 -7.55 -12.74 -17.41
C PRO A 33 -8.42 -12.27 -16.25
N LEU A 34 -8.41 -13.01 -15.14
CA LEU A 34 -9.10 -12.67 -13.88
C LEU A 34 -8.14 -12.52 -12.70
N TRP A 35 -6.85 -12.30 -12.96
CA TRP A 35 -5.77 -12.37 -11.96
C TRP A 35 -5.32 -11.01 -11.42
N VAL A 36 -5.51 -9.93 -12.15
CA VAL A 36 -5.20 -8.56 -11.73
C VAL A 36 -6.51 -7.82 -11.48
N ALA A 37 -6.56 -7.10 -10.36
CA ALA A 37 -7.78 -6.46 -9.89
C ALA A 37 -7.98 -5.03 -10.45
N ASP A 38 -7.53 -4.76 -11.67
CA ASP A 38 -8.02 -3.63 -12.47
C ASP A 38 -9.24 -4.09 -13.27
N MET A 39 -10.24 -3.24 -13.35
CA MET A 39 -11.48 -3.53 -14.06
C MET A 39 -11.33 -3.21 -15.55
N ASP A 40 -12.13 -3.89 -16.40
CA ASP A 40 -12.15 -3.66 -17.84
C ASP A 40 -13.18 -2.60 -18.24
N PHE A 41 -13.58 -1.75 -17.31
CA PHE A 41 -14.42 -0.58 -17.52
C PHE A 41 -13.59 0.69 -17.66
N ARG A 42 -14.13 1.68 -18.36
CA ARG A 42 -13.50 3.01 -18.45
C ARG A 42 -13.34 3.63 -17.06
N THR A 43 -12.19 4.25 -16.82
CA THR A 43 -12.05 5.17 -15.68
C THR A 43 -13.12 6.27 -15.79
N PRO A 44 -13.77 6.65 -14.68
CA PRO A 44 -14.84 7.64 -14.70
C PRO A 44 -14.45 8.94 -15.43
N PRO A 45 -15.32 9.50 -16.29
CA PRO A 45 -14.99 10.66 -17.11
C PRO A 45 -14.48 11.88 -16.34
N PHE A 46 -15.03 12.13 -15.14
CA PHE A 46 -14.62 13.26 -14.30
C PHE A 46 -13.17 13.15 -13.82
N ILE A 47 -12.65 11.92 -13.63
CA ILE A 47 -11.24 11.67 -13.30
C ILE A 47 -10.37 11.95 -14.53
N MET A 48 -10.77 11.42 -15.69
CA MET A 48 -10.04 11.64 -16.94
C MET A 48 -10.00 13.12 -17.32
N GLU A 49 -11.07 13.85 -17.07
CA GLU A 49 -11.14 15.30 -17.28
C GLU A 49 -10.18 16.05 -16.34
N ALA A 50 -10.13 15.69 -15.06
CA ALA A 50 -9.20 16.28 -14.11
C ALA A 50 -7.73 16.06 -14.52
N ILE A 51 -7.40 14.87 -15.04
CA ILE A 51 -6.07 14.55 -15.56
C ILE A 51 -5.75 15.42 -16.79
N ARG A 52 -6.67 15.50 -17.78
CA ARG A 52 -6.48 16.32 -18.98
C ARG A 52 -6.26 17.78 -18.61
N ARG A 53 -7.09 18.35 -17.73
CA ARG A 53 -6.94 19.73 -17.24
C ARG A 53 -5.58 19.97 -16.58
N ARG A 54 -5.05 18.99 -15.83
CA ARG A 54 -3.70 19.10 -15.25
C ARG A 54 -2.63 19.12 -16.35
N CYS A 55 -2.83 18.39 -17.44
CA CYS A 55 -1.90 18.35 -18.59
C CYS A 55 -1.93 19.63 -19.45
N GLU A 56 -2.98 20.45 -19.38
CA GLU A 56 -3.02 21.77 -20.04
C GLU A 56 -1.89 22.69 -19.59
N HIS A 57 -1.42 22.51 -18.36
CA HIS A 57 -0.21 23.14 -17.88
C HIS A 57 0.99 22.24 -18.20
N GLU A 58 1.71 22.55 -19.27
CA GLU A 58 2.75 21.71 -19.88
C GLU A 58 4.02 21.52 -19.02
N ILE A 59 4.14 22.20 -17.88
CA ILE A 59 5.27 22.03 -16.96
C ILE A 59 4.90 21.05 -15.85
N LEU A 60 5.51 19.86 -15.85
CA LEU A 60 5.35 18.80 -14.85
C LEU A 60 6.48 18.89 -13.82
N GLY A 61 6.60 20.03 -13.14
CA GLY A 61 7.60 20.27 -12.11
C GLY A 61 7.25 19.65 -10.75
N TYR A 62 8.12 19.87 -9.77
CA TYR A 62 7.87 19.44 -8.40
C TYR A 62 6.58 20.08 -7.86
N THR A 63 5.73 19.26 -7.24
CA THR A 63 4.41 19.67 -6.79
C THR A 63 4.29 19.55 -5.27
N VAL A 64 3.75 20.59 -4.63
CA VAL A 64 3.32 20.52 -3.24
C VAL A 64 1.98 19.80 -3.14
N LYS A 65 1.67 19.23 -2.00
CA LYS A 65 0.33 18.69 -1.72
C LYS A 65 -0.57 19.86 -1.35
N PRO A 66 -1.58 20.21 -2.17
CA PRO A 66 -2.49 21.32 -1.88
C PRO A 66 -3.43 20.95 -0.73
N SER A 67 -4.02 21.96 -0.04
CA SER A 67 -5.03 21.73 1.01
C SER A 67 -6.20 20.88 0.51
N ALA A 68 -6.63 21.10 -0.74
CA ALA A 68 -7.70 20.36 -1.39
C ALA A 68 -7.44 18.83 -1.43
N PHE A 69 -6.19 18.39 -1.45
CA PHE A 69 -5.85 16.96 -1.35
C PHE A 69 -6.27 16.39 0.00
N PHE A 70 -5.93 17.08 1.09
CA PHE A 70 -6.27 16.63 2.44
C PHE A 70 -7.77 16.78 2.73
N GLU A 71 -8.38 17.83 2.23
CA GLU A 71 -9.82 18.09 2.35
C GLU A 71 -10.62 16.99 1.64
N ALA A 72 -10.25 16.62 0.42
CA ALA A 72 -10.91 15.55 -0.34
C ALA A 72 -10.83 14.20 0.39
N ILE A 73 -9.68 13.87 1.00
CA ILE A 73 -9.52 12.63 1.78
C ILE A 73 -10.42 12.68 3.02
N ARG A 74 -10.38 13.77 3.78
CA ARG A 74 -11.20 13.95 5.00
C ARG A 74 -12.68 13.83 4.70
N ASP A 75 -13.14 14.52 3.67
CA ASP A 75 -14.54 14.48 3.23
C ASP A 75 -14.95 13.07 2.78
N TRP A 76 -14.05 12.36 2.10
CA TRP A 76 -14.32 11.01 1.64
C TRP A 76 -14.47 10.04 2.81
N VAL A 77 -13.49 9.99 3.71
CA VAL A 77 -13.51 9.03 4.84
C VAL A 77 -14.62 9.34 5.84
N ASP A 78 -14.97 10.61 6.03
CA ASP A 78 -16.11 10.98 6.88
C ASP A 78 -17.44 10.55 6.25
N ARG A 79 -17.70 10.93 5.00
CA ARG A 79 -18.95 10.58 4.30
C ARG A 79 -19.15 9.09 4.09
N ARG A 80 -18.06 8.37 3.74
CA ARG A 80 -18.14 6.94 3.38
C ARG A 80 -18.09 6.03 4.60
N HIS A 81 -17.26 6.37 5.56
CA HIS A 81 -16.93 5.50 6.68
C HIS A 81 -17.25 6.09 8.05
N GLY A 82 -17.70 7.35 8.13
CA GLY A 82 -17.96 8.06 9.38
C GLY A 82 -16.68 8.32 10.19
N TRP A 83 -15.52 8.33 9.51
CA TRP A 83 -14.24 8.49 10.17
C TRP A 83 -13.72 9.92 10.06
N LYS A 84 -13.71 10.63 11.19
CA LYS A 84 -13.19 11.99 11.26
C LYS A 84 -11.70 11.99 11.52
N VAL A 85 -10.94 12.56 10.59
CA VAL A 85 -9.48 12.67 10.67
C VAL A 85 -9.02 14.11 10.50
N ASN A 86 -7.88 14.46 11.09
CA ASN A 86 -7.25 15.76 10.90
C ASN A 86 -6.28 15.71 9.72
N ALA A 87 -6.08 16.82 9.04
CA ALA A 87 -5.13 16.91 7.93
C ALA A 87 -3.69 16.52 8.36
N SER A 88 -3.32 16.81 9.61
CA SER A 88 -2.02 16.45 10.18
C SER A 88 -1.82 14.95 10.43
N GLU A 89 -2.91 14.16 10.42
CA GLU A 89 -2.85 12.69 10.56
C GLU A 89 -2.64 12.00 9.21
N ILE A 90 -2.81 12.72 8.08
CA ILE A 90 -2.79 12.17 6.73
C ILE A 90 -1.38 12.27 6.14
N GLY A 91 -0.80 11.12 5.81
CA GLY A 91 0.44 10.98 5.03
C GLY A 91 0.17 10.55 3.59
N PHE A 92 1.03 10.96 2.67
CA PHE A 92 1.01 10.45 1.28
C PHE A 92 1.82 9.16 1.18
N ALA A 93 1.34 8.22 0.38
CA ALA A 93 2.08 7.03 -0.02
C ALA A 93 2.03 6.85 -1.55
N PRO A 94 3.13 6.39 -2.19
CA PRO A 94 3.17 6.17 -3.64
C PRO A 94 2.45 4.88 -4.06
N GLY A 95 1.61 4.33 -3.21
CA GLY A 95 0.86 3.09 -3.37
C GLY A 95 0.82 2.31 -2.05
N ILE A 96 -0.08 1.34 -1.94
CA ILE A 96 -0.26 0.61 -0.68
C ILE A 96 0.96 -0.27 -0.38
N VAL A 97 1.41 -1.10 -1.32
CA VAL A 97 2.55 -1.99 -1.12
C VAL A 97 3.84 -1.24 -0.78
N PRO A 98 4.23 -0.17 -1.52
CA PRO A 98 5.35 0.68 -1.11
C PRO A 98 5.13 1.38 0.23
N GLY A 99 3.90 1.80 0.54
CA GLY A 99 3.54 2.40 1.82
C GLY A 99 3.76 1.44 2.99
N ILE A 100 3.26 0.20 2.89
CA ILE A 100 3.47 -0.84 3.89
C ILE A 100 4.95 -1.19 4.03
N SER A 101 5.69 -1.29 2.92
CA SER A 101 7.14 -1.50 2.96
C SER A 101 7.86 -0.37 3.71
N SER A 102 7.44 0.87 3.52
CA SER A 102 7.95 2.01 4.29
C SER A 102 7.60 1.89 5.77
N ALA A 103 6.37 1.48 6.13
CA ALA A 103 5.97 1.26 7.52
C ALA A 103 6.82 0.15 8.17
N ILE A 104 7.09 -0.95 7.46
CA ILE A 104 8.00 -2.01 7.94
C ILE A 104 9.37 -1.41 8.28
N GLN A 105 9.94 -0.59 7.40
CA GLN A 105 11.25 0.04 7.62
C GLN A 105 11.23 1.07 8.76
N CYS A 106 10.11 1.79 8.93
CA CYS A 106 9.96 2.80 9.96
C CYS A 106 9.78 2.22 11.36
N PHE A 107 9.01 1.13 11.47
CA PHE A 107 8.49 0.67 12.75
C PHE A 107 9.04 -0.67 13.21
N THR A 108 9.94 -1.27 12.43
CA THR A 108 10.60 -2.54 12.77
C THR A 108 12.07 -2.52 12.39
N GLU A 109 12.85 -3.47 12.92
CA GLU A 109 14.25 -3.69 12.58
C GLU A 109 14.42 -5.02 11.83
N PRO A 110 15.52 -5.22 11.06
CA PRO A 110 15.85 -6.52 10.48
C PRO A 110 15.84 -7.63 11.55
N GLY A 111 15.19 -8.77 11.23
CA GLY A 111 14.98 -9.88 12.17
C GLY A 111 13.72 -9.78 13.01
N ASP A 112 13.04 -8.62 13.05
CA ASP A 112 11.76 -8.50 13.75
C ASP A 112 10.67 -9.36 13.09
N LYS A 113 9.76 -9.86 13.92
CA LYS A 113 8.63 -10.69 13.51
C LYS A 113 7.45 -9.84 13.10
N ILE A 114 6.88 -10.18 11.94
CA ILE A 114 5.67 -9.53 11.41
C ILE A 114 4.61 -10.59 11.14
N MET A 115 3.44 -10.42 11.75
CA MET A 115 2.32 -11.34 11.59
C MET A 115 1.50 -11.02 10.35
N ILE A 116 1.02 -12.07 9.67
CA ILE A 116 0.03 -12.02 8.58
C ILE A 116 -0.97 -13.17 8.73
N GLN A 117 -2.11 -13.08 8.03
CA GLN A 117 -3.20 -14.09 8.11
C GLN A 117 -3.45 -14.78 6.76
N PRO A 118 -2.63 -15.78 6.38
CA PRO A 118 -2.86 -16.53 5.16
C PRO A 118 -4.17 -17.36 5.18
N PRO A 119 -4.79 -17.58 3.98
CA PRO A 119 -4.38 -17.06 2.69
C PRO A 119 -4.61 -15.55 2.59
N VAL A 120 -3.58 -14.79 2.28
CA VAL A 120 -3.65 -13.32 2.22
C VAL A 120 -2.89 -12.81 0.99
N TYR A 121 -3.10 -11.56 0.63
CA TYR A 121 -2.44 -10.90 -0.49
C TYR A 121 -0.93 -11.17 -0.48
N HIS A 122 -0.48 -11.94 -1.49
CA HIS A 122 0.88 -12.49 -1.52
C HIS A 122 2.03 -11.47 -1.43
N PRO A 123 1.89 -10.21 -1.91
CA PRO A 123 2.94 -9.22 -1.74
C PRO A 123 3.31 -8.91 -0.28
N PHE A 124 2.41 -9.15 0.69
CA PHE A 124 2.78 -8.94 2.10
C PHE A 124 3.95 -9.82 2.51
N ALA A 125 3.90 -11.11 2.18
CA ALA A 125 5.00 -12.02 2.47
C ALA A 125 6.30 -11.65 1.74
N MET A 126 6.18 -11.13 0.50
CA MET A 126 7.33 -10.69 -0.29
C MET A 126 8.01 -9.50 0.38
N ILE A 127 7.28 -8.42 0.66
CA ILE A 127 7.86 -7.20 1.24
C ILE A 127 8.41 -7.42 2.65
N ILE A 128 7.83 -8.33 3.45
CA ILE A 128 8.37 -8.68 4.75
C ILE A 128 9.77 -9.29 4.59
N ARG A 129 9.91 -10.30 3.70
CA ARG A 129 11.19 -10.97 3.46
C ARG A 129 12.23 -10.05 2.81
N GLU A 130 11.83 -9.26 1.82
CA GLU A 130 12.71 -8.31 1.12
C GLU A 130 13.25 -7.23 2.05
N ASN A 131 12.52 -6.90 3.12
CA ASN A 131 13.00 -6.01 4.16
C ASN A 131 13.78 -6.74 5.27
N GLY A 132 14.04 -8.04 5.16
CA GLY A 132 14.81 -8.81 6.15
C GLY A 132 14.08 -9.08 7.46
N ARG A 133 12.73 -9.11 7.43
CA ARG A 133 11.88 -9.42 8.60
C ARG A 133 11.38 -10.85 8.52
N GLU A 134 11.01 -11.40 9.68
CA GLU A 134 10.49 -12.76 9.79
C GLU A 134 8.95 -12.76 9.71
N ILE A 135 8.39 -13.75 9.01
CA ILE A 135 6.95 -13.92 8.90
C ILE A 135 6.44 -14.82 10.01
N VAL A 136 5.45 -14.35 10.74
CA VAL A 136 4.63 -15.16 11.63
C VAL A 136 3.26 -15.35 11.01
N ASN A 137 2.84 -16.59 10.79
CA ASN A 137 1.54 -16.88 10.22
C ASN A 137 0.51 -17.12 11.31
N ASN A 138 -0.62 -16.43 11.23
CA ASN A 138 -1.86 -16.74 11.92
C ASN A 138 -2.90 -17.14 10.87
N PRO A 139 -2.93 -18.42 10.41
CA PRO A 139 -3.79 -18.84 9.32
C PRO A 139 -5.26 -18.62 9.63
N LEU A 140 -6.01 -18.16 8.62
CA LEU A 140 -7.46 -18.10 8.69
C LEU A 140 -8.06 -19.51 8.66
N ILE A 141 -9.14 -19.72 9.39
CA ILE A 141 -9.89 -20.96 9.38
C ILE A 141 -11.00 -20.86 8.34
N LEU A 142 -11.09 -21.85 7.44
CA LEU A 142 -12.21 -21.98 6.52
C LEU A 142 -13.32 -22.84 7.17
N GLU A 143 -14.44 -22.22 7.45
CA GLU A 143 -15.59 -22.87 8.10
C GLU A 143 -16.87 -22.52 7.33
N ASN A 144 -17.61 -23.53 6.89
CA ASN A 144 -18.84 -23.36 6.10
C ASN A 144 -18.66 -22.44 4.88
N GLY A 145 -17.55 -22.56 4.17
CA GLY A 145 -17.22 -21.75 2.99
C GLY A 145 -16.84 -20.29 3.30
N ARG A 146 -16.61 -19.94 4.56
CA ARG A 146 -16.21 -18.60 4.98
C ARG A 146 -14.93 -18.62 5.80
N TYR A 147 -14.03 -17.69 5.52
CA TYR A 147 -12.86 -17.50 6.36
C TYR A 147 -13.23 -16.77 7.64
N ARG A 148 -12.62 -17.16 8.74
CA ARG A 148 -12.66 -16.47 10.03
C ARG A 148 -11.27 -16.39 10.66
N MET A 149 -11.06 -15.43 11.54
CA MET A 149 -9.82 -15.32 12.30
C MET A 149 -9.75 -16.40 13.37
N ASP A 150 -8.59 -17.02 13.53
CA ASP A 150 -8.28 -17.86 14.68
C ASP A 150 -7.68 -17.02 15.80
N PHE A 151 -8.54 -16.55 16.69
CA PHE A 151 -8.12 -15.69 17.79
C PHE A 151 -7.35 -16.44 18.89
N ASN A 152 -7.58 -17.73 19.05
CA ASN A 152 -6.82 -18.53 20.02
C ASN A 152 -5.37 -18.67 19.56
N HIS A 153 -5.18 -19.08 18.33
CA HIS A 153 -3.86 -19.12 17.73
C HIS A 153 -3.23 -17.72 17.61
N MET A 154 -4.03 -16.67 17.34
CA MET A 154 -3.53 -15.30 17.29
C MET A 154 -2.91 -14.83 18.60
N GLN A 155 -3.53 -15.17 19.75
CA GLN A 155 -3.01 -14.83 21.07
C GLN A 155 -1.64 -15.44 21.32
N GLU A 156 -1.38 -16.63 20.79
CA GLU A 156 -0.08 -17.31 20.89
C GLU A 156 0.92 -16.75 19.88
N ALA A 157 0.50 -16.62 18.62
CA ALA A 157 1.36 -16.23 17.50
C ALA A 157 1.85 -14.77 17.57
N VAL A 158 1.09 -13.88 18.23
CA VAL A 158 1.43 -12.46 18.33
C VAL A 158 2.63 -12.18 19.23
N HIS A 159 2.99 -13.12 20.10
CA HIS A 159 4.09 -12.93 21.04
C HIS A 159 5.43 -12.66 20.32
N GLY A 160 6.03 -11.54 20.67
CA GLY A 160 7.27 -11.06 20.04
C GLY A 160 7.12 -10.50 18.63
N CYS A 161 5.91 -10.40 18.10
CA CYS A 161 5.66 -9.69 16.85
C CYS A 161 5.71 -8.17 17.08
N ARG A 162 6.46 -7.47 16.24
CA ARG A 162 6.52 -5.99 16.27
C ARG A 162 5.41 -5.35 15.46
N MET A 163 4.88 -6.09 14.47
CA MET A 163 3.86 -5.59 13.56
C MET A 163 2.90 -6.71 13.16
N PHE A 164 1.64 -6.35 12.92
CA PHE A 164 0.66 -7.17 12.24
C PHE A 164 0.15 -6.43 11.00
N ILE A 165 0.23 -7.05 9.82
CA ILE A 165 -0.36 -6.51 8.59
C ILE A 165 -1.75 -7.11 8.43
N LEU A 166 -2.75 -6.28 8.71
CA LEU A 166 -4.17 -6.61 8.59
C LEU A 166 -4.67 -6.29 7.18
N CYS A 167 -5.33 -7.24 6.52
CA CYS A 167 -6.05 -7.01 5.26
C CYS A 167 -7.54 -6.81 5.55
N ASN A 168 -8.06 -5.61 5.33
CA ASN A 168 -9.41 -5.21 5.73
C ASN A 168 -10.07 -4.23 4.72
N PRO A 169 -11.00 -4.65 3.87
CA PRO A 169 -11.51 -6.01 3.65
C PRO A 169 -10.45 -7.00 3.17
N HIS A 170 -10.68 -8.28 3.48
CA HIS A 170 -9.67 -9.31 3.29
C HIS A 170 -9.61 -9.83 1.84
N ASN A 171 -8.43 -9.80 1.26
CA ASN A 171 -8.09 -10.36 -0.06
C ASN A 171 -7.11 -11.55 0.12
N PRO A 172 -7.35 -12.75 -0.43
CA PRO A 172 -8.40 -13.10 -1.38
C PRO A 172 -9.69 -13.65 -0.72
N GLY A 173 -9.78 -13.70 0.60
CA GLY A 173 -10.86 -14.36 1.32
C GLY A 173 -12.25 -13.71 1.16
N GLY A 174 -12.34 -12.50 0.57
CA GLY A 174 -13.62 -11.81 0.35
C GLY A 174 -14.37 -11.45 1.63
N ARG A 175 -13.66 -11.27 2.77
CA ARG A 175 -14.25 -11.00 4.07
C ARG A 175 -14.25 -9.51 4.38
N VAL A 176 -15.41 -9.01 4.79
CA VAL A 176 -15.54 -7.75 5.54
C VAL A 176 -15.61 -8.13 7.01
N TRP A 177 -14.59 -7.76 7.77
CA TRP A 177 -14.51 -8.08 9.19
C TRP A 177 -15.52 -7.28 10.00
N SER A 178 -16.09 -7.90 11.05
CA SER A 178 -17.03 -7.19 11.92
C SER A 178 -16.30 -6.25 12.89
N PRO A 179 -16.99 -5.24 13.43
CA PRO A 179 -16.41 -4.36 14.46
C PRO A 179 -15.90 -5.14 15.67
N GLU A 180 -16.54 -6.25 16.03
CA GLU A 180 -16.17 -7.12 17.15
C GLU A 180 -14.87 -7.87 16.85
N GLU A 181 -14.74 -8.46 15.64
CA GLU A 181 -13.50 -9.11 15.19
C GLU A 181 -12.34 -8.10 15.22
N LEU A 182 -12.54 -6.89 14.70
CA LEU A 182 -11.51 -5.85 14.66
C LEU A 182 -11.15 -5.33 16.07
N ARG A 183 -12.11 -5.18 17.00
CA ARG A 183 -11.80 -4.82 18.38
C ARG A 183 -10.94 -5.87 19.05
N ARG A 184 -11.27 -7.15 18.87
CA ARG A 184 -10.47 -8.24 19.42
C ARG A 184 -9.04 -8.26 18.87
N VAL A 185 -8.86 -7.96 17.58
CA VAL A 185 -7.52 -7.74 17.01
C VAL A 185 -6.79 -6.60 17.73
N ALA A 186 -7.47 -5.46 17.92
CA ALA A 186 -6.87 -4.30 18.57
C ALA A 186 -6.43 -4.60 20.02
N GLU A 187 -7.28 -5.31 20.78
CA GLU A 187 -6.99 -5.73 22.16
C GLU A 187 -5.77 -6.64 22.21
N ILE A 188 -5.73 -7.69 21.38
CA ILE A 188 -4.63 -8.65 21.33
C ILE A 188 -3.32 -7.95 20.93
N CYS A 189 -3.33 -7.14 19.86
CA CYS A 189 -2.14 -6.47 19.37
C CYS A 189 -1.62 -5.42 20.38
N THR A 190 -2.52 -4.63 20.97
CA THR A 190 -2.13 -3.60 21.94
C THR A 190 -1.54 -4.23 23.22
N ALA A 191 -2.14 -5.31 23.73
CA ALA A 191 -1.63 -6.03 24.89
C ALA A 191 -0.22 -6.60 24.69
N ASN A 192 0.19 -6.85 23.44
CA ASN A 192 1.51 -7.39 23.08
C ASN A 192 2.47 -6.34 22.50
N GLY A 193 2.10 -5.06 22.46
CA GLY A 193 2.91 -3.99 21.87
C GLY A 193 3.13 -4.16 20.37
N THR A 194 2.23 -4.85 19.68
CA THR A 194 2.27 -5.10 18.23
C THR A 194 1.52 -4.01 17.50
N LEU A 195 2.23 -3.25 16.64
CA LEU A 195 1.63 -2.22 15.78
C LEU A 195 0.77 -2.86 14.69
N VAL A 196 -0.45 -2.35 14.46
CA VAL A 196 -1.28 -2.82 13.35
C VAL A 196 -1.11 -1.92 12.14
N VAL A 197 -0.72 -2.49 11.00
CA VAL A 197 -0.73 -1.84 9.70
C VAL A 197 -1.93 -2.37 8.93
N SER A 198 -2.99 -1.56 8.82
CA SER A 198 -4.23 -1.95 8.16
C SER A 198 -4.23 -1.55 6.69
N ASP A 199 -4.22 -2.54 5.79
CA ASP A 199 -4.46 -2.34 4.37
C ASP A 199 -5.95 -2.32 4.10
N GLU A 200 -6.48 -1.13 3.83
CA GLU A 200 -7.91 -0.90 3.60
C GLU A 200 -8.20 -0.44 2.16
N ILE A 201 -7.37 -0.86 1.18
CA ILE A 201 -7.51 -0.49 -0.22
C ILE A 201 -8.87 -0.89 -0.83
N HIS A 202 -9.51 -1.91 -0.28
CA HIS A 202 -10.81 -2.42 -0.72
C HIS A 202 -12.00 -1.85 0.06
N ALA A 203 -11.80 -0.88 0.95
CA ALA A 203 -12.82 -0.32 1.84
C ALA A 203 -14.10 0.13 1.13
N ASP A 204 -13.98 0.69 -0.07
CA ASP A 204 -15.11 1.19 -0.87
C ASP A 204 -15.76 0.14 -1.77
N LEU A 205 -15.23 -1.09 -1.83
CA LEU A 205 -15.69 -2.17 -2.70
C LEU A 205 -16.39 -3.27 -1.88
N THR A 206 -17.43 -2.91 -1.15
CA THR A 206 -18.26 -3.86 -0.42
C THR A 206 -19.51 -4.23 -1.21
N LEU A 207 -19.94 -5.49 -1.09
CA LEU A 207 -21.20 -5.93 -1.70
C LEU A 207 -22.40 -5.22 -1.05
N PRO A 208 -23.54 -5.08 -1.77
CA PRO A 208 -24.76 -4.51 -1.22
C PRO A 208 -25.15 -5.15 0.13
N GLY A 209 -25.56 -4.32 1.08
CA GLY A 209 -25.90 -4.75 2.44
C GLY A 209 -24.71 -5.03 3.37
N ARG A 210 -23.47 -4.85 2.88
CA ARG A 210 -22.26 -4.92 3.70
C ARG A 210 -21.66 -3.53 3.85
N ARG A 211 -21.17 -3.23 5.05
CA ARG A 211 -20.49 -1.97 5.35
C ARG A 211 -19.10 -2.26 5.88
N HIS A 212 -18.12 -1.60 5.30
CA HIS A 212 -16.75 -1.63 5.81
C HIS A 212 -16.66 -0.89 7.15
N THR A 213 -15.87 -1.43 8.07
CA THR A 213 -15.48 -0.77 9.31
C THR A 213 -13.99 -0.50 9.24
N VAL A 214 -13.61 0.76 9.33
CA VAL A 214 -12.21 1.16 9.40
C VAL A 214 -11.62 0.69 10.73
N PHE A 215 -10.47 0.00 10.69
CA PHE A 215 -9.84 -0.56 11.90
C PHE A 215 -9.62 0.50 12.99
N ALA A 216 -9.11 1.66 12.63
CA ALA A 216 -8.84 2.75 13.57
C ALA A 216 -10.10 3.31 14.28
N THR A 217 -11.32 2.93 13.84
CA THR A 217 -12.58 3.45 14.44
C THR A 217 -13.18 2.54 15.48
N VAL A 218 -12.66 1.31 15.66
CA VAL A 218 -13.33 0.33 16.55
C VAL A 218 -13.05 0.55 18.03
N SER A 219 -11.94 1.23 18.36
CA SER A 219 -11.59 1.62 19.74
C SER A 219 -10.49 2.70 19.73
N GLU A 220 -10.27 3.37 20.85
CA GLU A 220 -9.15 4.30 21.04
C GLU A 220 -7.78 3.57 20.91
N GLN A 221 -7.70 2.34 21.42
CA GLN A 221 -6.51 1.50 21.28
C GLN A 221 -6.19 1.22 19.79
N ALA A 222 -7.22 0.87 19.00
CA ALA A 222 -7.05 0.69 17.55
C ALA A 222 -6.58 1.98 16.88
N ARG A 223 -7.16 3.12 17.26
CA ARG A 223 -6.83 4.43 16.71
C ARG A 223 -5.38 4.82 16.96
N MET A 224 -4.90 4.60 18.20
CA MET A 224 -3.56 5.01 18.62
C MET A 224 -2.45 4.01 18.27
N ASN A 225 -2.81 2.75 18.00
CA ASN A 225 -1.85 1.68 17.70
C ASN A 225 -1.99 1.17 16.25
N SER A 226 -2.27 2.09 15.30
CA SER A 226 -2.38 1.69 13.90
C SER A 226 -1.87 2.71 12.90
N VAL A 227 -1.51 2.17 11.72
CA VAL A 227 -1.30 2.90 10.48
C VAL A 227 -2.29 2.34 9.47
N THR A 228 -3.27 3.15 9.06
CA THR A 228 -4.30 2.73 8.09
C THR A 228 -3.95 3.25 6.70
N TYR A 229 -3.85 2.36 5.72
CA TYR A 229 -3.58 2.69 4.33
C TYR A 229 -4.85 2.57 3.49
N MET A 230 -5.12 3.58 2.67
CA MET A 230 -6.25 3.62 1.72
C MET A 230 -5.81 4.23 0.39
N ALA A 231 -6.55 3.92 -0.67
CA ALA A 231 -6.30 4.48 -2.00
C ALA A 231 -7.57 4.50 -2.87
N PRO A 232 -7.75 5.49 -3.73
CA PRO A 232 -8.88 5.52 -4.67
C PRO A 232 -8.72 4.52 -5.82
N SER A 233 -7.53 3.95 -5.99
CA SER A 233 -7.13 3.20 -7.18
C SER A 233 -8.02 1.99 -7.51
N LYS A 234 -8.54 1.29 -6.50
CA LYS A 234 -9.43 0.13 -6.71
C LYS A 234 -10.86 0.57 -6.96
N ALA A 235 -11.41 1.45 -6.12
CA ALA A 235 -12.79 1.91 -6.24
C ALA A 235 -13.06 2.67 -7.54
N PHE A 236 -12.09 3.43 -8.03
CA PHE A 236 -12.22 4.24 -9.24
C PHE A 236 -11.51 3.67 -10.47
N ASN A 237 -11.08 2.41 -10.43
CA ASN A 237 -10.39 1.75 -11.53
C ASN A 237 -9.24 2.58 -12.12
N MET A 238 -8.33 3.04 -11.26
CA MET A 238 -7.19 3.86 -11.66
C MET A 238 -5.84 3.41 -11.05
N PRO A 239 -5.52 2.10 -11.03
CA PRO A 239 -4.29 1.62 -10.39
C PRO A 239 -3.02 2.08 -11.09
N GLY A 240 -3.10 2.51 -12.36
CA GLY A 240 -1.98 3.11 -13.09
C GLY A 240 -1.64 4.54 -12.63
N VAL A 241 -2.56 5.21 -11.92
CA VAL A 241 -2.29 6.50 -11.27
C VAL A 241 -1.89 6.22 -9.83
N VAL A 242 -0.59 6.29 -9.58
CA VAL A 242 0.00 5.89 -8.30
C VAL A 242 -0.29 6.95 -7.25
N ALA A 243 -1.35 6.74 -6.47
CA ALA A 243 -1.74 7.60 -5.35
C ALA A 243 -2.37 6.77 -4.24
N ALA A 244 -1.82 6.89 -3.04
CA ALA A 244 -2.37 6.34 -1.83
C ALA A 244 -2.12 7.31 -0.66
N TYR A 245 -2.80 7.08 0.43
CA TYR A 245 -2.58 7.83 1.66
C TYR A 245 -2.59 6.88 2.85
N CYS A 246 -1.95 7.32 3.92
CA CYS A 246 -2.07 6.67 5.22
C CYS A 246 -2.64 7.66 6.23
N VAL A 247 -3.29 7.12 7.24
CA VAL A 247 -3.75 7.88 8.40
C VAL A 247 -3.10 7.29 9.64
N VAL A 248 -2.48 8.17 10.44
CA VAL A 248 -1.78 7.81 11.68
C VAL A 248 -2.22 8.79 12.76
N SER A 249 -3.03 8.35 13.71
CA SER A 249 -3.58 9.24 14.75
C SER A 249 -2.59 9.51 15.89
N ASP A 250 -1.69 8.56 16.19
CA ASP A 250 -0.68 8.74 17.21
C ASP A 250 0.45 9.68 16.76
N ALA A 251 0.73 10.71 17.55
CA ALA A 251 1.73 11.73 17.20
C ALA A 251 3.17 11.19 17.21
N ALA A 252 3.49 10.26 18.10
CA ALA A 252 4.82 9.69 18.20
C ALA A 252 5.11 8.76 17.00
N LEU A 253 4.09 8.00 16.56
CA LEU A 253 4.20 7.22 15.33
C LEU A 253 4.39 8.11 14.10
N ARG A 254 3.68 9.24 14.01
CA ARG A 254 3.89 10.20 12.91
C ARG A 254 5.30 10.79 12.90
N GLU A 255 5.79 11.22 14.05
CA GLU A 255 7.14 11.77 14.17
C GLU A 255 8.20 10.74 13.75
N ARG A 256 8.06 9.49 14.18
CA ARG A 256 8.96 8.40 13.78
C ARG A 256 8.93 8.16 12.28
N ALA A 257 7.76 8.19 11.65
CA ALA A 257 7.62 8.07 10.20
C ALA A 257 8.31 9.24 9.47
N ASP A 258 8.14 10.46 9.94
CA ASP A 258 8.77 11.66 9.36
C ASP A 258 10.29 11.63 9.48
N GLN A 259 10.82 11.21 10.63
CA GLN A 259 12.27 11.06 10.85
C GLN A 259 12.86 10.01 9.89
N THR A 260 12.19 8.88 9.71
CA THR A 260 12.64 7.83 8.79
C THR A 260 12.57 8.31 7.35
N ALA A 261 11.53 9.05 6.96
CA ALA A 261 11.41 9.63 5.62
C ALA A 261 12.55 10.62 5.33
N ARG A 262 12.92 11.48 6.28
CA ARG A 262 14.04 12.42 6.16
C ARG A 262 15.39 11.69 6.06
N GLY A 263 15.62 10.70 6.91
CA GLY A 263 16.83 9.84 6.87
C GLY A 263 16.84 8.92 5.65
N GLY A 264 15.67 8.49 5.16
CA GLY A 264 15.48 7.66 3.98
C GLY A 264 15.71 8.42 2.67
N ALA A 265 15.42 9.71 2.59
CA ALA A 265 15.70 10.53 1.40
C ALA A 265 17.19 10.52 1.06
N ALA A 266 18.08 10.56 2.05
CA ALA A 266 19.52 10.41 1.85
C ALA A 266 19.89 9.00 1.35
N ARG A 267 19.25 7.95 1.88
CA ARG A 267 19.45 6.55 1.46
C ARG A 267 18.80 6.22 0.12
N TYR A 268 17.71 6.90 -0.24
CA TYR A 268 17.06 6.74 -1.57
C TYR A 268 17.92 7.32 -2.69
N ALA A 269 18.52 8.47 -2.47
CA ALA A 269 19.48 9.04 -3.41
C ALA A 269 20.67 8.10 -3.65
N GLU A 270 21.15 7.41 -2.62
CA GLU A 270 22.20 6.38 -2.74
C GLU A 270 21.78 5.16 -3.54
N LYS A 271 20.59 4.60 -3.27
CA LYS A 271 20.08 3.40 -3.97
C LYS A 271 19.63 3.67 -5.39
N ALA A 272 18.98 4.81 -5.66
CA ALA A 272 18.57 5.20 -7.01
C ALA A 272 19.77 5.35 -7.95
N TRP A 273 20.88 5.86 -7.46
CA TRP A 273 22.11 5.96 -8.23
C TRP A 273 22.70 4.59 -8.62
N CYS A 274 22.54 3.58 -7.74
CA CYS A 274 23.04 2.23 -8.00
C CYS A 274 22.12 1.40 -8.91
N MET A 275 20.88 1.83 -9.15
CA MET A 275 19.91 1.11 -10.00
C MET A 275 19.95 1.52 -11.48
N LEU A 276 20.84 2.40 -11.88
CA LEU A 276 21.00 2.75 -13.30
C LEU A 276 21.50 1.53 -14.09
N PRO A 277 20.94 1.25 -15.29
CA PRO A 277 21.33 0.11 -16.12
C PRO A 277 22.86 0.10 -16.38
N GLY A 278 23.47 -1.06 -16.25
CA GLY A 278 24.90 -1.28 -16.51
C GLY A 278 25.87 -0.97 -15.34
N ARG A 279 25.35 -0.71 -14.12
CA ARG A 279 26.21 -0.50 -12.94
C ARG A 279 26.09 -1.62 -11.93
N SER A 280 27.24 -2.22 -11.54
CA SER A 280 27.28 -3.21 -10.47
C SER A 280 27.40 -2.52 -9.09
N PRO A 281 26.97 -3.16 -7.98
CA PRO A 281 27.15 -2.64 -6.60
C PRO A 281 28.61 -2.29 -6.27
N MET A 282 29.58 -3.03 -6.84
CA MET A 282 31.01 -2.76 -6.62
C MET A 282 31.51 -1.50 -7.32
N THR A 283 30.97 -1.16 -8.49
CA THR A 283 31.33 0.09 -9.18
C THR A 283 30.74 1.31 -8.50
N CYS A 284 29.57 1.19 -7.87
CA CYS A 284 28.95 2.24 -7.08
C CYS A 284 29.80 2.62 -5.87
N THR A 285 30.34 1.64 -5.14
CA THR A 285 31.18 1.89 -3.95
C THR A 285 32.52 2.53 -4.28
N ARG A 286 33.10 2.20 -5.43
CA ARG A 286 34.39 2.77 -5.88
C ARG A 286 34.26 4.23 -6.33
N GLN A 287 33.19 4.58 -7.06
CA GLN A 287 32.95 5.96 -7.51
C GLN A 287 32.57 6.89 -6.34
N ARG A 288 31.85 6.38 -5.32
CA ARG A 288 31.53 7.14 -4.12
C ARG A 288 32.77 7.58 -3.36
N ARG A 289 33.78 6.70 -3.24
CA ARG A 289 35.04 7.05 -2.56
C ARG A 289 35.81 8.16 -3.30
N SER A 290 35.73 8.22 -4.66
CA SER A 290 36.37 9.28 -5.44
C SER A 290 35.65 10.63 -5.32
N TRP A 291 34.33 10.63 -5.20
CA TRP A 291 33.54 11.86 -4.98
C TRP A 291 33.78 12.47 -3.58
N LEU A 292 33.80 11.63 -2.57
CA LEU A 292 34.10 12.06 -1.20
C LEU A 292 35.56 12.50 -1.01
N ALA A 293 36.45 12.07 -1.90
CA ALA A 293 37.85 12.47 -1.92
C ALA A 293 38.14 13.71 -2.82
N GLY A 294 37.12 14.37 -3.37
CA GLY A 294 37.27 15.60 -4.17
C GLY A 294 37.90 15.42 -5.56
N ALA A 295 38.00 14.19 -6.07
CA ALA A 295 38.54 13.94 -7.41
C ALA A 295 37.44 14.09 -8.48
N PRO A 296 37.68 14.85 -9.59
CA PRO A 296 36.70 14.99 -10.66
C PRO A 296 36.47 13.64 -11.38
N PRO A 297 35.24 13.35 -11.83
CA PRO A 297 34.94 12.12 -12.57
C PRO A 297 35.70 12.09 -13.89
N LYS A 298 36.37 10.98 -14.18
CA LYS A 298 36.89 10.71 -15.52
C LYS A 298 35.72 10.74 -16.52
N SER A 299 35.89 11.51 -17.57
CA SER A 299 34.94 11.85 -18.64
C SER A 299 33.96 10.69 -18.96
N VAL A 300 32.66 10.95 -18.78
CA VAL A 300 31.58 10.14 -19.33
C VAL A 300 31.19 10.79 -20.64
N SER A 301 31.35 10.08 -21.77
CA SER A 301 30.83 10.53 -23.05
C SER A 301 29.29 10.68 -22.95
N PRO A 302 28.71 11.75 -23.52
CA PRO A 302 27.26 11.92 -23.51
C PRO A 302 26.64 10.83 -24.40
N ILE A 303 25.75 10.04 -23.82
CA ILE A 303 24.79 9.23 -24.56
C ILE A 303 23.53 10.09 -24.67
N LEU A 304 23.20 10.49 -25.89
CA LEU A 304 21.91 11.03 -26.28
C LEU A 304 20.83 9.96 -26.14
#